data_aada64f4212a560905244c5007a445fa
#
_entry.id   aada64f4212a560905244c5007a445fa
#
_cell.length_a   1.000
_cell.length_b   1.000
_cell.length_c   1.000
_cell.angle_alpha   90.00
_cell.angle_beta   90.00
_cell.angle_gamma   90.00
#
_symmetry.space_group_name_H-M   'P 1'
#
loop_
_entity.id
_entity.type
_entity.pdbx_description
1 polymer ?
#
loop_
_entity_poly.entity_id
_entity_poly.type
_entity_poly.pdbx_seq_one_letter_code
_entity_poly.pdbx_strand_id
1 'polypeptide(L)'
;HATRELTGNQPRRTRVDPSSAKGSRGFLLARCSDSKVGVMTEQSASDSSTGETVTGAQSLIKSLEHAGVKDIFGIPGGAILPAYDPLYDSKIRHILVRHEQGAGHAAQGYAVATGGVGVCMATSGPGATNLVTPLADAHMDSVPMVAVTGQVGAASIGTDAFQEADIRGITMPITKHNFLVTNPADIPRVVAEAFYLARSGRPGPVLVDVAKSALQAQTSFEWPTEISLSGYRPVTRPHSKQIREATRLILESRRPVLYVGGGTIRSRAHKELRQLAELTGIPVVTTLMARGAFPDSHPQHLGMPGMHGTVAAVAGLQKSDLIISLGARFDDRVTGALDSFAPGAKVIHADIDPAEIGKNRAVDVPIVGDCREVIADLVAALTAEQEQGNTGDYEGWVKFVAGVKMRYPLGYDTPPDGTLAPQYVLERLSHISGPESIYVAG
;
A
#
# COMPACT_ATOMS: atom_id res chain seq x y z
N HIS A 1 -14.48 -43.42 37.51
CA HIS A 1 -13.61 -44.61 37.61
C HIS A 1 -12.73 -44.76 36.37
N ALA A 2 -11.50 -44.70 36.60
CA ALA A 2 -10.30 -45.22 35.96
C ALA A 2 -9.29 -44.14 35.59
N THR A 3 -8.48 -43.83 36.58
CA THR A 3 -7.12 -43.29 36.47
C THR A 3 -6.25 -44.26 35.68
N ARG A 4 -5.48 -43.73 34.72
CA ARG A 4 -4.25 -44.39 34.25
C ARG A 4 -3.19 -43.31 34.04
N GLU A 5 -2.21 -43.38 34.90
CA GLU A 5 -0.91 -42.73 34.79
C GLU A 5 -0.20 -43.17 33.51
N LEU A 6 0.39 -42.21 32.81
CA LEU A 6 1.46 -42.47 31.84
C LEU A 6 2.64 -41.57 32.17
N THR A 7 3.65 -42.20 32.71
CA THR A 7 4.97 -41.72 33.00
C THR A 7 5.75 -41.40 31.73
N GLY A 8 6.36 -40.23 31.71
CA GLY A 8 7.73 -39.90 31.34
C GLY A 8 8.25 -40.22 29.95
N ASN A 9 8.47 -39.16 29.18
CA ASN A 9 9.73 -39.04 28.42
C ASN A 9 9.95 -37.55 28.06
N GLN A 10 10.91 -36.92 28.73
CA GLN A 10 11.41 -35.59 28.37
C GLN A 10 12.55 -35.74 27.37
N PRO A 11 12.56 -35.01 26.25
CA PRO A 11 13.74 -34.92 25.41
C PRO A 11 14.77 -33.96 26.01
N ARG A 12 16.02 -34.40 26.02
CA ARG A 12 17.23 -33.73 26.50
C ARG A 12 17.39 -32.35 25.87
N ARG A 13 17.56 -31.33 26.70
CA ARG A 13 18.05 -30.01 26.30
C ARG A 13 19.53 -30.12 25.94
N THR A 14 19.88 -29.89 24.71
CA THR A 14 21.27 -29.60 24.29
C THR A 14 21.56 -28.12 24.64
N ARG A 15 22.49 -27.93 25.55
CA ARG A 15 23.13 -26.62 25.81
C ARG A 15 23.93 -26.23 24.59
N VAL A 16 23.64 -25.06 24.00
CA VAL A 16 24.51 -24.40 23.02
C VAL A 16 25.37 -23.40 23.78
N ASP A 17 26.68 -23.55 23.65
CA ASP A 17 27.73 -22.69 24.23
C ASP A 17 27.80 -21.35 23.50
N PRO A 18 27.79 -20.18 24.19
CA PRO A 18 27.80 -18.87 23.53
C PRO A 18 29.21 -18.28 23.43
N SER A 19 30.17 -19.00 22.84
CA SER A 19 31.51 -18.45 22.65
C SER A 19 32.13 -18.78 21.29
N SER A 20 31.48 -18.35 20.20
CA SER A 20 32.20 -18.20 18.93
C SER A 20 31.28 -17.55 17.84
N ALA A 21 31.21 -16.24 17.82
CA ALA A 21 30.90 -15.51 16.59
C ALA A 21 31.36 -14.04 16.73
N LYS A 22 32.66 -13.83 16.60
CA LYS A 22 33.19 -12.56 16.10
C LYS A 22 33.10 -12.60 14.58
N GLY A 23 32.25 -11.78 14.00
CA GLY A 23 32.11 -11.64 12.57
C GLY A 23 31.18 -10.47 12.24
N SER A 24 31.67 -9.26 12.47
CA SER A 24 31.07 -8.04 11.98
C SER A 24 30.95 -8.06 10.46
N ARG A 25 29.75 -8.25 9.92
CA ARG A 25 29.41 -7.86 8.56
C ARG A 25 28.40 -6.72 8.67
N GLY A 26 28.91 -5.52 8.48
CA GLY A 26 28.11 -4.33 8.34
C GLY A 26 27.10 -4.51 7.19
N PHE A 27 25.83 -4.36 7.52
CA PHE A 27 24.78 -4.13 6.53
C PHE A 27 25.04 -2.75 5.94
N LEU A 28 25.60 -2.72 4.74
CA LEU A 28 25.63 -1.52 3.91
C LEU A 28 24.16 -1.17 3.60
N LEU A 29 23.67 -0.13 4.24
CA LEU A 29 22.51 0.62 3.74
C LEU A 29 22.89 1.12 2.35
N ALA A 30 22.41 0.44 1.33
CA ALA A 30 22.49 0.93 -0.03
C ALA A 30 21.76 2.26 -0.08
N ARG A 31 22.51 3.34 -0.17
CA ARG A 31 22.00 4.64 -0.57
C ARG A 31 21.36 4.46 -1.95
N CYS A 32 20.04 4.40 -2.02
CA CYS A 32 19.33 4.65 -3.25
C CYS A 32 19.51 6.13 -3.58
N SER A 33 20.49 6.40 -4.45
CA SER A 33 20.61 7.67 -5.16
C SER A 33 19.38 7.87 -6.05
N ASP A 34 18.96 9.12 -6.16
CA ASP A 34 17.95 9.62 -7.07
C ASP A 34 17.99 8.90 -8.42
N SER A 35 17.03 8.03 -8.67
CA SER A 35 16.75 7.58 -10.02
C SER A 35 15.49 8.28 -10.51
N LYS A 36 15.71 9.29 -11.36
CA LYS A 36 14.80 9.68 -12.43
C LYS A 36 14.08 8.44 -12.92
N VAL A 37 12.81 8.57 -13.32
CA VAL A 37 12.12 7.57 -14.12
C VAL A 37 13.03 7.26 -15.30
N GLY A 38 13.95 6.35 -15.10
CA GLY A 38 14.89 5.89 -16.10
C GLY A 38 14.12 4.87 -16.94
N VAL A 39 13.87 5.20 -18.18
CA VAL A 39 13.88 4.27 -19.29
C VAL A 39 14.96 3.24 -18.97
N MET A 40 14.58 1.97 -18.91
CA MET A 40 15.54 0.89 -18.75
C MET A 40 16.56 1.02 -19.87
N THR A 41 17.79 1.36 -19.47
CA THR A 41 18.92 1.52 -20.38
C THR A 41 19.28 0.20 -21.02
N GLU A 42 19.47 0.32 -22.32
CA GLU A 42 20.17 -0.56 -23.22
C GLU A 42 21.24 -1.43 -22.55
N GLN A 43 21.00 -2.75 -22.58
CA GLN A 43 22.09 -3.69 -22.72
C GLN A 43 21.74 -4.68 -23.82
N SER A 44 22.55 -4.60 -24.88
CA SER A 44 22.67 -5.51 -26.03
C SER A 44 21.47 -5.58 -27.00
N ALA A 45 21.43 -4.59 -27.90
CA ALA A 45 20.90 -4.83 -29.24
C ALA A 45 21.89 -5.70 -30.02
N SER A 46 21.62 -7.00 -30.12
CA SER A 46 21.96 -7.88 -31.28
C SER A 46 21.49 -9.29 -30.93
N ASP A 47 20.22 -9.56 -31.12
CA ASP A 47 19.80 -10.85 -31.62
C ASP A 47 18.47 -10.66 -32.37
N SER A 48 18.45 -10.94 -33.64
CA SER A 48 17.27 -11.07 -34.46
C SER A 48 16.50 -12.25 -33.93
N SER A 49 15.57 -12.03 -32.99
CA SER A 49 14.82 -13.04 -32.29
C SER A 49 13.78 -13.67 -33.21
N THR A 50 14.09 -14.80 -33.78
CA THR A 50 13.06 -15.83 -33.95
C THR A 50 12.59 -16.15 -32.53
N GLY A 51 11.41 -15.68 -32.11
CA GLY A 51 10.91 -15.81 -30.74
C GLY A 51 10.98 -17.27 -30.28
N GLU A 52 11.56 -17.48 -29.09
CA GLU A 52 11.65 -18.80 -28.48
C GLU A 52 10.25 -19.41 -28.35
N THR A 53 10.03 -20.60 -28.91
CA THR A 53 8.76 -21.31 -28.77
C THR A 53 8.66 -21.89 -27.36
N VAL A 54 7.62 -21.50 -26.65
CA VAL A 54 7.35 -21.86 -25.25
C VAL A 54 5.89 -22.25 -25.06
N THR A 55 5.56 -22.94 -23.97
CA THR A 55 4.15 -23.07 -23.55
C THR A 55 3.66 -21.77 -22.97
N GLY A 56 2.31 -21.55 -22.96
CA GLY A 56 1.74 -20.39 -22.25
C GLY A 56 2.08 -20.37 -20.77
N ALA A 57 2.25 -21.53 -20.13
CA ALA A 57 2.72 -21.64 -18.76
C ALA A 57 4.15 -21.11 -18.59
N GLN A 58 5.07 -21.49 -19.45
CA GLN A 58 6.43 -20.94 -19.49
C GLN A 58 6.43 -19.45 -19.81
N SER A 59 5.55 -19.00 -20.73
CA SER A 59 5.37 -17.59 -21.06
C SER A 59 4.89 -16.78 -19.84
N LEU A 60 3.96 -17.32 -19.04
CA LEU A 60 3.49 -16.69 -17.81
C LEU A 60 4.61 -16.51 -16.79
N ILE A 61 5.37 -17.58 -16.50
CA ILE A 61 6.45 -17.48 -15.51
C ILE A 61 7.57 -16.56 -16.00
N LYS A 62 7.98 -16.63 -17.26
CA LYS A 62 8.93 -15.68 -17.86
C LYS A 62 8.43 -14.24 -17.76
N SER A 63 7.14 -14.00 -17.99
CA SER A 63 6.54 -12.67 -17.86
C SER A 63 6.60 -12.13 -16.42
N LEU A 64 6.33 -12.98 -15.42
CA LEU A 64 6.46 -12.62 -14.02
C LEU A 64 7.93 -12.32 -13.63
N GLU A 65 8.90 -13.09 -14.17
CA GLU A 65 10.31 -12.79 -13.99
C GLU A 65 10.71 -11.43 -14.59
N HIS A 66 10.26 -11.13 -15.82
CA HIS A 66 10.49 -9.82 -16.46
C HIS A 66 9.83 -8.67 -15.70
N ALA A 67 8.68 -8.91 -15.06
CA ALA A 67 8.03 -7.94 -14.18
C ALA A 67 8.77 -7.75 -12.84
N GLY A 68 9.83 -8.53 -12.57
CA GLY A 68 10.66 -8.43 -11.37
C GLY A 68 10.09 -9.13 -10.14
N VAL A 69 9.18 -10.08 -10.32
CA VAL A 69 8.60 -10.87 -9.23
C VAL A 69 9.67 -11.75 -8.59
N LYS A 70 9.75 -11.71 -7.25
CA LYS A 70 10.67 -12.53 -6.46
C LYS A 70 9.94 -13.59 -5.65
N ASP A 71 8.74 -13.28 -5.20
CA ASP A 71 7.94 -14.16 -4.34
C ASP A 71 6.51 -14.24 -4.88
N ILE A 72 5.95 -15.47 -4.90
CA ILE A 72 4.55 -15.75 -5.22
C ILE A 72 3.94 -16.56 -4.07
N PHE A 73 2.77 -16.13 -3.61
CA PHE A 73 2.01 -16.82 -2.58
C PHE A 73 0.85 -17.60 -3.22
N GLY A 74 0.69 -18.89 -2.92
CA GLY A 74 -0.39 -19.63 -3.57
C GLY A 74 -0.53 -21.08 -3.15
N ILE A 75 -1.55 -21.73 -3.75
CA ILE A 75 -1.81 -23.17 -3.64
C ILE A 75 -2.01 -23.71 -5.05
N PRO A 76 -1.32 -24.83 -5.42
CA PRO A 76 -1.57 -25.49 -6.70
C PRO A 76 -2.97 -26.07 -6.77
N GLY A 77 -3.55 -26.07 -7.99
CA GLY A 77 -4.85 -26.67 -8.27
C GLY A 77 -5.05 -26.91 -9.76
N GLY A 78 -6.06 -27.69 -10.12
CA GLY A 78 -6.20 -28.32 -11.44
C GLY A 78 -6.10 -27.40 -12.66
N ALA A 79 -6.64 -26.17 -12.58
CA ALA A 79 -6.62 -25.23 -13.72
C ALA A 79 -5.28 -24.49 -13.86
N ILE A 80 -4.62 -24.16 -12.73
CA ILE A 80 -3.36 -23.41 -12.71
C ILE A 80 -2.12 -24.33 -12.68
N LEU A 81 -2.31 -25.63 -12.46
CA LEU A 81 -1.21 -26.59 -12.33
C LEU A 81 -0.15 -26.52 -13.43
N PRO A 82 -0.49 -26.30 -14.71
CA PRO A 82 0.53 -26.14 -15.76
C PRO A 82 1.55 -25.03 -15.48
N ALA A 83 1.18 -23.98 -14.75
CA ALA A 83 2.09 -22.88 -14.41
C ALA A 83 3.08 -23.26 -13.29
N TYR A 84 2.76 -24.24 -12.45
CA TYR A 84 3.63 -24.71 -11.38
C TYR A 84 4.84 -25.50 -11.89
N ASP A 85 4.73 -26.14 -13.06
CA ASP A 85 5.82 -26.88 -13.66
C ASP A 85 7.01 -25.96 -14.01
N PRO A 86 6.87 -24.92 -14.85
CA PRO A 86 7.96 -23.98 -15.10
C PRO A 86 8.32 -23.10 -13.88
N LEU A 87 7.42 -22.93 -12.92
CA LEU A 87 7.72 -22.21 -11.68
C LEU A 87 8.74 -22.96 -10.83
N TYR A 88 8.76 -24.28 -10.88
CA TYR A 88 9.73 -25.11 -10.15
C TYR A 88 11.19 -24.81 -10.57
N ASP A 89 11.41 -24.54 -11.84
CA ASP A 89 12.73 -24.23 -12.40
C ASP A 89 13.06 -22.72 -12.39
N SER A 90 12.10 -21.89 -11.98
CA SER A 90 12.22 -20.43 -11.93
C SER A 90 13.02 -19.97 -10.70
N LYS A 91 13.56 -18.75 -10.79
CA LYS A 91 14.16 -18.04 -9.64
C LYS A 91 13.11 -17.45 -8.68
N ILE A 92 11.84 -17.44 -9.07
CA ILE A 92 10.75 -16.95 -8.25
C ILE A 92 10.51 -17.95 -7.11
N ARG A 93 10.58 -17.46 -5.87
CA ARG A 93 10.28 -18.28 -4.70
C ARG A 93 8.77 -18.44 -4.55
N HIS A 94 8.30 -19.69 -4.55
CA HIS A 94 6.90 -20.01 -4.23
C HIS A 94 6.75 -20.23 -2.73
N ILE A 95 5.77 -19.53 -2.13
CA ILE A 95 5.40 -19.69 -0.72
C ILE A 95 4.04 -20.37 -0.69
N LEU A 96 4.06 -21.65 -0.33
CA LEU A 96 2.86 -22.47 -0.19
C LEU A 96 2.07 -22.03 1.04
N VAL A 97 0.82 -21.63 0.82
CA VAL A 97 -0.13 -21.30 1.88
C VAL A 97 -1.11 -22.45 2.12
N ARG A 98 -1.98 -22.32 3.12
CA ARG A 98 -3.01 -23.32 3.44
C ARG A 98 -4.41 -22.92 3.01
N HIS A 99 -4.57 -21.69 2.57
CA HIS A 99 -5.82 -21.10 2.06
C HIS A 99 -5.49 -19.93 1.15
N GLU A 100 -6.19 -19.79 0.02
CA GLU A 100 -5.90 -18.75 -0.97
C GLU A 100 -6.13 -17.33 -0.42
N GLN A 101 -7.07 -17.14 0.50
CA GLN A 101 -7.22 -15.87 1.21
C GLN A 101 -5.92 -15.47 1.91
N GLY A 102 -5.25 -16.45 2.55
CA GLY A 102 -3.93 -16.22 3.17
C GLY A 102 -2.86 -15.86 2.14
N ALA A 103 -2.93 -16.41 0.92
CA ALA A 103 -2.03 -16.02 -0.18
C ALA A 103 -2.22 -14.55 -0.57
N GLY A 104 -3.47 -14.12 -0.72
CA GLY A 104 -3.79 -12.74 -1.06
C GLY A 104 -3.33 -11.76 0.02
N HIS A 105 -3.62 -12.01 1.30
CA HIS A 105 -3.16 -11.15 2.39
C HIS A 105 -1.63 -11.17 2.55
N ALA A 106 -0.96 -12.30 2.31
CA ALA A 106 0.50 -12.36 2.30
C ALA A 106 1.09 -11.51 1.17
N ALA A 107 0.51 -11.57 -0.03
CA ALA A 107 0.90 -10.72 -1.16
C ALA A 107 0.67 -9.23 -0.86
N GLN A 108 -0.44 -8.89 -0.23
CA GLN A 108 -0.74 -7.52 0.23
C GLN A 108 0.31 -7.03 1.24
N GLY A 109 0.59 -7.82 2.28
CA GLY A 109 1.61 -7.49 3.29
C GLY A 109 3.01 -7.35 2.65
N TYR A 110 3.35 -8.21 1.70
CA TYR A 110 4.60 -8.12 0.93
C TYR A 110 4.69 -6.82 0.14
N ALA A 111 3.61 -6.42 -0.55
CA ALA A 111 3.57 -5.17 -1.29
C ALA A 111 3.77 -3.95 -0.39
N VAL A 112 3.12 -3.93 0.77
CA VAL A 112 3.25 -2.84 1.76
C VAL A 112 4.67 -2.78 2.31
N ALA A 113 5.25 -3.91 2.69
CA ALA A 113 6.58 -3.97 3.31
C ALA A 113 7.71 -3.62 2.33
N THR A 114 7.59 -4.04 1.07
CA THR A 114 8.64 -3.83 0.05
C THR A 114 8.45 -2.56 -0.78
N GLY A 115 7.22 -2.03 -0.83
CA GLY A 115 6.83 -0.95 -1.76
C GLY A 115 6.74 -1.42 -3.22
N GLY A 116 6.74 -2.74 -3.46
CA GLY A 116 6.58 -3.38 -4.77
C GLY A 116 5.14 -3.81 -5.05
N VAL A 117 4.96 -4.71 -6.02
CA VAL A 117 3.67 -5.35 -6.34
C VAL A 117 3.65 -6.73 -5.70
N GLY A 118 2.62 -7.03 -4.91
CA GLY A 118 2.40 -8.37 -4.36
C GLY A 118 1.78 -9.30 -5.40
N VAL A 119 2.19 -10.55 -5.42
CA VAL A 119 1.67 -11.54 -6.37
C VAL A 119 1.13 -12.75 -5.65
N CYS A 120 -0.11 -13.12 -5.94
CA CYS A 120 -0.69 -14.39 -5.50
C CYS A 120 -1.21 -15.19 -6.68
N MET A 121 -1.26 -16.51 -6.52
CA MET A 121 -1.68 -17.44 -7.56
C MET A 121 -2.65 -18.50 -7.00
N ALA A 122 -3.79 -18.69 -7.68
CA ALA A 122 -4.83 -19.63 -7.28
C ALA A 122 -5.42 -20.37 -8.48
N THR A 123 -6.08 -21.49 -8.22
CA THR A 123 -6.82 -22.23 -9.25
C THR A 123 -8.18 -21.59 -9.54
N SER A 124 -8.95 -22.18 -10.47
CA SER A 124 -10.31 -21.77 -10.82
C SER A 124 -11.31 -22.01 -9.69
N GLY A 125 -12.52 -21.50 -9.87
CA GLY A 125 -13.66 -21.75 -9.00
C GLY A 125 -13.38 -21.37 -7.54
N PRO A 126 -13.43 -22.33 -6.60
CA PRO A 126 -13.26 -22.04 -5.18
C PRO A 126 -11.89 -21.42 -4.83
N GLY A 127 -10.83 -21.77 -5.57
CA GLY A 127 -9.52 -21.16 -5.36
C GLY A 127 -9.51 -19.67 -5.72
N ALA A 128 -10.08 -19.31 -6.85
CA ALA A 128 -10.20 -17.93 -7.29
C ALA A 128 -11.14 -17.12 -6.38
N THR A 129 -12.31 -17.68 -6.00
CA THR A 129 -13.26 -16.97 -5.13
C THR A 129 -12.74 -16.72 -3.72
N ASN A 130 -11.83 -17.56 -3.23
CA ASN A 130 -11.15 -17.32 -1.95
C ASN A 130 -10.21 -16.09 -1.96
N LEU A 131 -9.90 -15.52 -3.12
CA LEU A 131 -9.13 -14.27 -3.24
C LEU A 131 -10.00 -13.00 -3.14
N VAL A 132 -11.32 -13.11 -3.09
CA VAL A 132 -12.24 -11.95 -3.09
C VAL A 132 -11.96 -11.02 -1.91
N THR A 133 -11.89 -11.55 -0.70
CA THR A 133 -11.61 -10.73 0.50
C THR A 133 -10.29 -9.97 0.41
N PRO A 134 -9.13 -10.61 0.16
CA PRO A 134 -7.87 -9.86 0.06
C PRO A 134 -7.81 -8.90 -1.13
N LEU A 135 -8.50 -9.18 -2.23
CA LEU A 135 -8.61 -8.22 -3.33
C LEU A 135 -9.43 -6.99 -2.92
N ALA A 136 -10.57 -7.19 -2.24
CA ALA A 136 -11.38 -6.09 -1.74
C ALA A 136 -10.60 -5.23 -0.73
N ASP A 137 -9.87 -5.86 0.17
CA ASP A 137 -9.03 -5.19 1.16
C ASP A 137 -7.89 -4.39 0.48
N ALA A 138 -7.15 -5.01 -0.44
CA ALA A 138 -6.12 -4.33 -1.22
C ALA A 138 -6.66 -3.16 -2.05
N HIS A 139 -7.88 -3.28 -2.57
CA HIS A 139 -8.56 -2.20 -3.30
C HIS A 139 -8.87 -1.02 -2.38
N MET A 140 -9.46 -1.29 -1.21
CA MET A 140 -9.78 -0.27 -0.22
C MET A 140 -8.54 0.45 0.32
N ASP A 141 -7.44 -0.29 0.53
CA ASP A 141 -6.18 0.25 1.05
C ASP A 141 -5.20 0.72 -0.03
N SER A 142 -5.62 0.68 -1.29
CA SER A 142 -4.79 1.11 -2.42
C SER A 142 -3.45 0.37 -2.47
N VAL A 143 -3.46 -0.96 -2.27
CA VAL A 143 -2.27 -1.81 -2.28
C VAL A 143 -2.09 -2.42 -3.67
N PRO A 144 -0.92 -2.24 -4.32
CA PRO A 144 -0.68 -2.81 -5.64
C PRO A 144 -0.51 -4.33 -5.55
N MET A 145 -1.41 -5.06 -6.18
CA MET A 145 -1.38 -6.53 -6.26
C MET A 145 -1.69 -7.00 -7.68
N VAL A 146 -1.10 -8.14 -8.05
CA VAL A 146 -1.50 -8.93 -9.21
C VAL A 146 -1.90 -10.32 -8.74
N ALA A 147 -3.18 -10.65 -8.90
CA ALA A 147 -3.71 -11.97 -8.63
C ALA A 147 -3.80 -12.75 -9.95
N VAL A 148 -3.10 -13.87 -10.03
CA VAL A 148 -3.15 -14.78 -11.18
C VAL A 148 -4.07 -15.94 -10.82
N THR A 149 -5.15 -16.12 -11.58
CA THR A 149 -6.06 -17.25 -11.41
C THR A 149 -6.03 -18.16 -12.64
N GLY A 150 -6.11 -19.45 -12.41
CA GLY A 150 -6.40 -20.39 -13.48
C GLY A 150 -7.89 -20.41 -13.77
N GLN A 151 -8.26 -20.54 -15.05
CA GLN A 151 -9.64 -20.74 -15.49
C GLN A 151 -9.78 -22.08 -16.19
N VAL A 152 -10.99 -22.61 -16.28
CA VAL A 152 -11.28 -23.80 -17.10
C VAL A 152 -10.80 -23.62 -18.55
N GLY A 153 -10.70 -24.68 -19.33
CA GLY A 153 -10.33 -24.56 -20.74
C GLY A 153 -11.23 -23.60 -21.49
N ALA A 154 -10.70 -22.80 -22.40
CA ALA A 154 -11.42 -21.73 -23.09
C ALA A 154 -12.75 -22.19 -23.72
N ALA A 155 -12.80 -23.41 -24.27
CA ALA A 155 -14.02 -23.99 -24.84
C ALA A 155 -15.10 -24.37 -23.82
N SER A 156 -14.73 -24.41 -22.53
CA SER A 156 -15.65 -24.78 -21.44
C SER A 156 -16.14 -23.59 -20.64
N ILE A 157 -15.67 -22.38 -20.96
CA ILE A 157 -16.10 -21.15 -20.27
C ILE A 157 -17.57 -20.86 -20.62
N GLY A 158 -18.42 -20.67 -19.60
CA GLY A 158 -19.84 -20.41 -19.74
C GLY A 158 -20.70 -21.68 -19.88
N THR A 159 -20.13 -22.85 -19.58
CA THR A 159 -20.84 -24.15 -19.66
C THR A 159 -21.13 -24.79 -18.30
N ASP A 160 -20.92 -24.07 -17.20
CA ASP A 160 -21.00 -24.59 -15.82
C ASP A 160 -20.05 -25.79 -15.59
N ALA A 161 -18.86 -25.70 -16.19
CA ALA A 161 -17.84 -26.74 -16.05
C ALA A 161 -17.37 -26.89 -14.59
N PHE A 162 -16.82 -28.05 -14.25
CA PHE A 162 -16.34 -28.33 -12.89
C PHE A 162 -15.32 -27.26 -12.42
N GLN A 163 -15.63 -26.63 -11.30
CA GLN A 163 -14.86 -25.53 -10.72
C GLN A 163 -14.70 -24.30 -11.65
N GLU A 164 -15.67 -24.05 -12.50
CA GLU A 164 -15.80 -22.77 -13.19
C GLU A 164 -16.41 -21.72 -12.27
N ALA A 165 -15.92 -20.48 -12.36
CA ALA A 165 -16.54 -19.31 -11.77
C ALA A 165 -16.23 -18.08 -12.65
N ASP A 166 -17.20 -17.18 -12.79
CA ASP A 166 -16.95 -15.88 -13.41
C ASP A 166 -16.22 -14.96 -12.42
N ILE A 167 -14.95 -15.28 -12.19
CA ILE A 167 -14.12 -14.50 -11.25
C ILE A 167 -13.93 -13.05 -11.72
N ARG A 168 -13.99 -12.79 -13.03
CA ARG A 168 -13.94 -11.42 -13.56
C ARG A 168 -15.15 -10.61 -13.13
N GLY A 169 -16.35 -11.15 -13.31
CA GLY A 169 -17.60 -10.50 -12.87
C GLY A 169 -17.62 -10.28 -11.36
N ILE A 170 -17.19 -11.29 -10.60
CA ILE A 170 -17.12 -11.24 -9.13
C ILE A 170 -16.14 -10.16 -8.64
N THR A 171 -14.99 -10.02 -9.28
CA THR A 171 -13.93 -9.11 -8.83
C THR A 171 -13.96 -7.73 -9.51
N MET A 172 -14.83 -7.51 -10.47
CA MET A 172 -14.93 -6.24 -11.21
C MET A 172 -15.04 -5.01 -10.28
N PRO A 173 -15.90 -4.99 -9.24
CA PRO A 173 -16.05 -3.83 -8.37
C PRO A 173 -14.91 -3.65 -7.34
N ILE A 174 -14.04 -4.64 -7.19
CA ILE A 174 -12.98 -4.67 -6.18
C ILE A 174 -11.57 -4.77 -6.77
N THR A 175 -11.43 -4.53 -8.07
CA THR A 175 -10.15 -4.47 -8.78
C THR A 175 -10.06 -3.22 -9.64
N LYS A 176 -8.86 -2.77 -9.92
CA LYS A 176 -8.64 -1.69 -10.89
C LYS A 176 -8.94 -2.15 -12.31
N HIS A 177 -8.60 -3.39 -12.60
CA HIS A 177 -8.87 -4.06 -13.88
C HIS A 177 -8.79 -5.56 -13.70
N ASN A 178 -9.44 -6.29 -14.60
CA ASN A 178 -9.32 -7.74 -14.68
C ASN A 178 -9.24 -8.19 -16.14
N PHE A 179 -8.39 -9.17 -16.40
CA PHE A 179 -8.16 -9.76 -17.71
C PHE A 179 -8.63 -11.20 -17.72
N LEU A 180 -9.17 -11.65 -18.88
CA LEU A 180 -9.31 -13.05 -19.20
C LEU A 180 -8.41 -13.37 -20.39
N VAL A 181 -7.49 -14.31 -20.21
CA VAL A 181 -6.50 -14.70 -21.20
C VAL A 181 -6.84 -16.09 -21.74
N THR A 182 -7.31 -16.15 -22.98
CA THR A 182 -7.64 -17.40 -23.68
C THR A 182 -6.64 -17.73 -24.80
N ASN A 183 -5.84 -16.74 -25.23
CA ASN A 183 -4.78 -16.90 -26.22
C ASN A 183 -3.40 -16.79 -25.53
N PRO A 184 -2.51 -17.81 -25.66
CA PRO A 184 -1.19 -17.80 -25.02
C PRO A 184 -0.30 -16.63 -25.48
N ALA A 185 -0.47 -16.11 -26.68
CA ALA A 185 0.31 -15.00 -27.21
C ALA A 185 0.05 -13.67 -26.47
N ASP A 186 -1.11 -13.54 -25.81
CA ASP A 186 -1.47 -12.34 -25.05
C ASP A 186 -0.84 -12.28 -23.65
N ILE A 187 -0.31 -13.40 -23.14
CA ILE A 187 0.18 -13.49 -21.76
C ILE A 187 1.23 -12.42 -21.42
N PRO A 188 2.31 -12.23 -22.20
CA PRO A 188 3.34 -11.24 -21.84
C PRO A 188 2.79 -9.82 -21.79
N ARG A 189 1.98 -9.43 -22.77
CA ARG A 189 1.33 -8.12 -22.84
C ARG A 189 0.42 -7.90 -21.63
N VAL A 190 -0.45 -8.86 -21.35
CA VAL A 190 -1.42 -8.75 -20.23
C VAL A 190 -0.73 -8.67 -18.89
N VAL A 191 0.33 -9.47 -18.67
CA VAL A 191 1.10 -9.38 -17.42
C VAL A 191 1.76 -8.01 -17.28
N ALA A 192 2.40 -7.49 -18.34
CA ALA A 192 3.01 -6.16 -18.32
C ALA A 192 1.99 -5.05 -18.00
N GLU A 193 0.83 -5.08 -18.67
CA GLU A 193 -0.29 -4.15 -18.41
C GLU A 193 -0.84 -4.27 -17.00
N ALA A 194 -0.97 -5.49 -16.46
CA ALA A 194 -1.45 -5.73 -15.10
C ALA A 194 -0.52 -5.11 -14.05
N PHE A 195 0.79 -5.29 -14.18
CA PHE A 195 1.78 -4.68 -13.28
C PHE A 195 1.81 -3.15 -13.41
N TYR A 196 1.69 -2.63 -14.61
CA TYR A 196 1.62 -1.18 -14.83
C TYR A 196 0.36 -0.59 -14.17
N LEU A 197 -0.81 -1.18 -14.40
CA LEU A 197 -2.07 -0.74 -13.81
C LEU A 197 -2.05 -0.85 -12.28
N ALA A 198 -1.52 -1.94 -11.73
CA ALA A 198 -1.49 -2.15 -10.29
C ALA A 198 -0.76 -1.03 -9.54
N ARG A 199 0.35 -0.52 -10.10
CA ARG A 199 1.24 0.46 -9.43
C ARG A 199 1.06 1.92 -9.85
N SER A 200 0.41 2.21 -10.99
CA SER A 200 0.27 3.57 -11.52
C SER A 200 -1.03 4.24 -11.07
N GLY A 201 -1.08 5.56 -11.04
CA GLY A 201 -2.20 6.30 -10.48
C GLY A 201 -2.45 5.91 -9.02
N ARG A 202 -3.71 5.80 -8.59
CA ARG A 202 -4.03 5.17 -7.31
C ARG A 202 -3.69 3.68 -7.41
N PRO A 203 -2.75 3.16 -6.60
CA PRO A 203 -2.42 1.74 -6.64
C PRO A 203 -3.61 0.85 -6.26
N GLY A 204 -3.59 -0.39 -6.71
CA GLY A 204 -4.66 -1.33 -6.37
C GLY A 204 -4.50 -2.68 -7.06
N PRO A 205 -5.37 -3.65 -6.76
CA PRO A 205 -5.29 -4.99 -7.29
C PRO A 205 -5.75 -5.09 -8.74
N VAL A 206 -5.11 -5.98 -9.47
CA VAL A 206 -5.47 -6.39 -10.83
C VAL A 206 -5.55 -7.91 -10.87
N LEU A 207 -6.59 -8.45 -11.51
CA LEU A 207 -6.76 -9.88 -11.73
C LEU A 207 -6.32 -10.26 -13.14
N VAL A 208 -5.59 -11.36 -13.26
CA VAL A 208 -5.22 -12.02 -14.52
C VAL A 208 -5.73 -13.45 -14.49
N ASP A 209 -6.87 -13.71 -15.13
CA ASP A 209 -7.52 -15.02 -15.20
C ASP A 209 -7.08 -15.73 -16.47
N VAL A 210 -6.39 -16.86 -16.37
CA VAL A 210 -5.76 -17.53 -17.52
C VAL A 210 -6.39 -18.89 -17.76
N ALA A 211 -6.97 -19.08 -18.95
CA ALA A 211 -7.55 -20.34 -19.34
C ALA A 211 -6.49 -21.46 -19.35
N LYS A 212 -6.83 -22.65 -18.80
CA LYS A 212 -5.94 -23.81 -18.77
C LYS A 212 -5.42 -24.18 -20.17
N SER A 213 -6.28 -24.08 -21.18
CA SER A 213 -5.88 -24.33 -22.58
C SER A 213 -4.83 -23.35 -23.08
N ALA A 214 -4.89 -22.07 -22.64
CA ALA A 214 -3.87 -21.08 -22.97
C ALA A 214 -2.54 -21.38 -22.29
N LEU A 215 -2.56 -21.86 -21.03
CA LEU A 215 -1.33 -22.28 -20.34
C LEU A 215 -0.64 -23.48 -21.02
N GLN A 216 -1.43 -24.39 -21.61
CA GLN A 216 -0.92 -25.60 -22.23
C GLN A 216 -0.51 -25.42 -23.70
N ALA A 217 -1.05 -24.42 -24.38
CA ALA A 217 -0.77 -24.19 -25.79
C ALA A 217 0.63 -23.61 -26.03
N GLN A 218 1.16 -23.87 -27.22
CA GLN A 218 2.46 -23.32 -27.65
C GLN A 218 2.30 -21.89 -28.17
N THR A 219 3.27 -21.05 -27.92
CA THR A 219 3.38 -19.69 -28.41
C THR A 219 4.84 -19.27 -28.53
N SER A 220 5.12 -18.15 -29.21
CA SER A 220 6.40 -17.48 -29.10
C SER A 220 6.36 -16.46 -27.95
N PHE A 221 7.45 -16.39 -27.16
CA PHE A 221 7.57 -15.44 -26.08
C PHE A 221 8.15 -14.11 -26.60
N GLU A 222 7.41 -13.02 -26.37
CA GLU A 222 7.87 -11.67 -26.67
C GLU A 222 7.42 -10.72 -25.55
N TRP A 223 8.38 -10.15 -24.81
CA TRP A 223 8.06 -9.17 -23.77
C TRP A 223 7.87 -7.78 -24.38
N PRO A 224 6.79 -7.05 -24.06
CA PRO A 224 6.52 -5.75 -24.66
C PRO A 224 7.58 -4.73 -24.20
N THR A 225 8.14 -4.00 -25.15
CA THR A 225 9.09 -2.91 -24.91
C THR A 225 8.40 -1.62 -24.45
N GLU A 226 7.12 -1.47 -24.79
CA GLU A 226 6.31 -0.30 -24.44
C GLU A 226 4.91 -0.76 -24.00
N ILE A 227 4.35 -0.10 -22.99
CA ILE A 227 2.99 -0.31 -22.53
C ILE A 227 2.14 0.88 -22.94
N SER A 228 1.16 0.63 -23.82
CA SER A 228 0.22 1.64 -24.30
C SER A 228 -1.20 1.23 -23.92
N LEU A 229 -1.82 1.95 -22.99
CA LEU A 229 -3.20 1.76 -22.58
C LEU A 229 -4.04 2.95 -23.04
N SER A 230 -4.93 2.71 -24.01
CA SER A 230 -5.81 3.74 -24.53
C SER A 230 -6.66 4.36 -23.42
N GLY A 231 -6.63 5.68 -23.29
CA GLY A 231 -7.44 6.42 -22.30
C GLY A 231 -6.94 6.38 -20.86
N TYR A 232 -5.92 5.59 -20.51
CA TYR A 232 -5.36 5.56 -19.16
C TYR A 232 -4.13 6.46 -19.05
N ARG A 233 -4.32 7.65 -18.47
CA ARG A 233 -3.26 8.66 -18.28
C ARG A 233 -3.34 9.24 -16.88
N PRO A 234 -2.74 8.60 -15.87
CA PRO A 234 -2.75 9.11 -14.51
C PRO A 234 -2.04 10.45 -14.42
N VAL A 235 -2.68 11.41 -13.75
CA VAL A 235 -2.13 12.74 -13.50
C VAL A 235 -1.29 12.67 -12.23
N THR A 236 0.03 12.88 -12.36
CA THR A 236 0.95 12.86 -11.23
C THR A 236 1.37 14.26 -10.77
N ARG A 237 1.48 15.21 -11.70
CA ARG A 237 1.87 16.59 -11.38
C ARG A 237 0.66 17.48 -11.14
N PRO A 238 0.64 18.25 -10.04
CA PRO A 238 -0.44 19.18 -9.76
C PRO A 238 -0.48 20.35 -10.75
N HIS A 239 -1.65 20.95 -10.91
CA HIS A 239 -1.80 22.14 -11.72
C HIS A 239 -1.39 23.38 -10.92
N SER A 240 -0.50 24.22 -11.47
CA SER A 240 0.09 25.38 -10.79
C SER A 240 -0.92 26.41 -10.23
N LYS A 241 -2.12 26.52 -10.85
CA LYS A 241 -3.20 27.36 -10.34
C LYS A 241 -3.69 26.88 -8.97
N GLN A 242 -3.88 25.58 -8.80
CA GLN A 242 -4.32 24.99 -7.54
C GLN A 242 -3.26 25.15 -6.44
N ILE A 243 -1.98 25.01 -6.78
CA ILE A 243 -0.89 25.25 -5.83
C ILE A 243 -0.90 26.71 -5.35
N ARG A 244 -1.03 27.69 -6.23
CA ARG A 244 -1.12 29.11 -5.84
C ARG A 244 -2.33 29.38 -4.95
N GLU A 245 -3.49 28.84 -5.28
CA GLU A 245 -4.70 29.01 -4.48
C GLU A 245 -4.58 28.35 -3.09
N ALA A 246 -3.98 27.16 -3.03
CA ALA A 246 -3.68 26.48 -1.77
C ALA A 246 -2.69 27.31 -0.91
N THR A 247 -1.63 27.82 -1.51
CA THR A 247 -0.64 28.69 -0.84
C THR A 247 -1.33 29.92 -0.24
N ARG A 248 -2.20 30.59 -1.00
CA ARG A 248 -2.99 31.75 -0.52
C ARG A 248 -3.85 31.37 0.68
N LEU A 249 -4.61 30.26 0.62
CA LEU A 249 -5.45 29.82 1.74
C LEU A 249 -4.63 29.46 2.98
N ILE A 250 -3.46 28.85 2.80
CA ILE A 250 -2.55 28.52 3.90
C ILE A 250 -2.12 29.80 4.63
N LEU A 251 -1.66 30.82 3.89
CA LEU A 251 -1.21 32.09 4.48
C LEU A 251 -2.33 32.89 5.14
N GLU A 252 -3.56 32.82 4.62
CA GLU A 252 -4.73 33.51 5.17
C GLU A 252 -5.32 32.82 6.41
N SER A 253 -5.05 31.54 6.62
CA SER A 253 -5.61 30.78 7.74
C SER A 253 -4.98 31.18 9.08
N ARG A 254 -5.68 30.87 10.17
CA ARG A 254 -5.21 31.10 11.54
C ARG A 254 -5.02 29.80 12.32
N ARG A 255 -5.69 28.73 11.90
CA ARG A 255 -5.71 27.44 12.58
C ARG A 255 -5.61 26.29 11.58
N PRO A 256 -4.57 26.29 10.75
CA PRO A 256 -4.38 25.22 9.76
C PRO A 256 -3.94 23.91 10.41
N VAL A 257 -4.25 22.79 9.77
CA VAL A 257 -3.76 21.45 10.13
C VAL A 257 -3.40 20.66 8.89
N LEU A 258 -2.25 19.98 8.91
CA LEU A 258 -1.88 18.99 7.90
C LEU A 258 -2.54 17.65 8.27
N TYR A 259 -3.50 17.22 7.46
CA TYR A 259 -4.19 15.94 7.59
C TYR A 259 -3.60 14.94 6.59
N VAL A 260 -2.76 14.03 7.11
CA VAL A 260 -1.88 13.17 6.30
C VAL A 260 -2.46 11.76 6.21
N GLY A 261 -2.68 11.29 5.01
CA GLY A 261 -3.18 9.96 4.70
C GLY A 261 -2.14 9.01 4.10
N GLY A 262 -2.57 7.77 3.84
CA GLY A 262 -1.74 6.70 3.28
C GLY A 262 -1.10 7.02 1.92
N GLY A 263 -1.70 7.95 1.15
CA GLY A 263 -1.13 8.43 -0.10
C GLY A 263 0.27 9.03 0.07
N THR A 264 0.55 9.67 1.20
CA THR A 264 1.88 10.21 1.52
C THR A 264 2.95 9.13 1.68
N ILE A 265 2.59 7.97 2.27
CA ILE A 265 3.50 6.82 2.35
C ILE A 265 3.70 6.18 0.98
N ARG A 266 2.62 6.01 0.21
CA ARG A 266 2.68 5.42 -1.14
C ARG A 266 3.57 6.22 -2.08
N SER A 267 3.49 7.54 -2.01
CA SER A 267 4.33 8.47 -2.79
C SER A 267 5.74 8.66 -2.22
N ARG A 268 6.05 8.05 -1.05
CA ARG A 268 7.33 8.23 -0.32
C ARG A 268 7.65 9.70 0.01
N ALA A 269 6.64 10.50 0.28
CA ALA A 269 6.73 11.95 0.47
C ALA A 269 7.11 12.38 1.91
N HIS A 270 7.71 11.49 2.72
CA HIS A 270 8.01 11.75 4.12
C HIS A 270 9.01 12.89 4.35
N LYS A 271 9.97 13.09 3.42
CA LYS A 271 10.95 14.19 3.50
C LYS A 271 10.28 15.52 3.19
N GLU A 272 9.54 15.57 2.11
CA GLU A 272 8.81 16.75 1.66
C GLU A 272 7.73 17.16 2.69
N LEU A 273 7.03 16.18 3.28
CA LEU A 273 6.07 16.43 4.37
C LEU A 273 6.74 17.07 5.58
N ARG A 274 7.88 16.54 6.00
CA ARG A 274 8.64 17.08 7.11
C ARG A 274 9.09 18.52 6.81
N GLN A 275 9.62 18.75 5.61
CA GLN A 275 10.01 20.08 5.17
C GLN A 275 8.83 21.07 5.17
N LEU A 276 7.65 20.65 4.68
CA LEU A 276 6.46 21.47 4.71
C LEU A 276 6.05 21.83 6.14
N ALA A 277 6.01 20.85 7.03
CA ALA A 277 5.65 21.05 8.43
C ALA A 277 6.63 21.98 9.16
N GLU A 278 7.93 21.76 9.02
CA GLU A 278 8.97 22.57 9.64
C GLU A 278 9.02 24.01 9.07
N LEU A 279 8.81 24.17 7.74
CA LEU A 279 8.75 25.47 7.08
C LEU A 279 7.59 26.34 7.60
N THR A 280 6.43 25.73 7.80
CA THR A 280 5.21 26.46 8.13
C THR A 280 4.88 26.51 9.62
N GLY A 281 5.42 25.59 10.41
CA GLY A 281 5.02 25.43 11.82
C GLY A 281 3.64 24.77 12.00
N ILE A 282 2.93 24.37 10.94
CA ILE A 282 1.59 23.79 10.98
C ILE A 282 1.58 22.43 11.68
N PRO A 283 0.64 22.19 12.62
CA PRO A 283 0.47 20.91 13.27
C PRO A 283 0.10 19.77 12.30
N VAL A 284 0.58 18.56 12.59
CA VAL A 284 0.41 17.37 11.74
C VAL A 284 -0.45 16.33 12.44
N VAL A 285 -1.46 15.83 11.74
CA VAL A 285 -2.31 14.70 12.14
C VAL A 285 -2.16 13.61 11.09
N THR A 286 -1.80 12.38 11.51
CA THR A 286 -1.64 11.24 10.61
C THR A 286 -2.78 10.24 10.79
N THR A 287 -3.39 9.78 9.69
CA THR A 287 -4.33 8.65 9.76
C THR A 287 -3.62 7.37 10.18
N LEU A 288 -4.37 6.32 10.52
CA LEU A 288 -3.80 4.99 10.80
C LEU A 288 -2.89 4.53 9.64
N MET A 289 -3.35 4.66 8.39
CA MET A 289 -2.60 4.26 7.20
C MET A 289 -1.40 5.16 6.89
N ALA A 290 -1.28 6.31 7.58
CA ALA A 290 -0.16 7.23 7.44
C ALA A 290 0.81 7.20 8.64
N ARG A 291 0.62 6.27 9.59
CA ARG A 291 1.56 6.10 10.70
C ARG A 291 2.97 5.79 10.16
N GLY A 292 3.96 6.51 10.67
CA GLY A 292 5.33 6.45 10.15
C GLY A 292 5.68 7.44 9.04
N ALA A 293 4.69 8.14 8.42
CA ALA A 293 4.96 9.20 7.44
C ALA A 293 5.61 10.44 8.09
N PHE A 294 5.32 10.66 9.37
CA PHE A 294 5.85 11.77 10.16
C PHE A 294 6.29 11.25 11.54
N PRO A 295 7.44 11.70 12.10
CA PRO A 295 7.96 11.16 13.35
C PRO A 295 7.01 11.42 14.54
N ASP A 296 6.70 10.41 15.32
CA ASP A 296 5.84 10.52 16.51
C ASP A 296 6.43 11.43 17.58
N SER A 297 7.76 11.46 17.69
CA SER A 297 8.48 12.33 18.63
C SER A 297 8.51 13.80 18.24
N HIS A 298 8.09 14.14 17.00
CA HIS A 298 8.13 15.52 16.54
C HIS A 298 7.11 16.39 17.29
N PRO A 299 7.46 17.59 17.78
CA PRO A 299 6.56 18.44 18.57
C PRO A 299 5.27 18.80 17.83
N GLN A 300 5.31 19.01 16.50
CA GLN A 300 4.15 19.32 15.68
C GLN A 300 3.20 18.13 15.47
N HIS A 301 3.62 16.88 15.76
CA HIS A 301 2.77 15.71 15.58
C HIS A 301 1.71 15.63 16.68
N LEU A 302 0.45 15.73 16.33
CA LEU A 302 -0.68 15.64 17.26
C LEU A 302 -1.16 14.20 17.49
N GLY A 303 -0.69 13.24 16.69
CA GLY A 303 -1.10 11.84 16.74
C GLY A 303 -2.10 11.45 15.67
N MET A 304 -2.80 10.36 15.90
CA MET A 304 -3.83 9.80 15.02
C MET A 304 -5.22 10.31 15.44
N PRO A 305 -6.13 10.63 14.50
CA PRO A 305 -7.52 10.97 14.79
C PRO A 305 -8.41 9.70 14.85
N GLY A 306 -9.67 9.88 15.20
CA GLY A 306 -10.69 8.84 15.23
C GLY A 306 -10.91 8.25 16.60
N MET A 307 -11.68 7.16 16.67
CA MET A 307 -12.16 6.55 17.93
C MET A 307 -11.01 6.12 18.85
N HIS A 308 -9.91 5.66 18.28
CA HIS A 308 -8.71 5.23 19.02
C HIS A 308 -7.57 6.25 18.94
N GLY A 309 -7.88 7.46 18.53
CA GLY A 309 -6.92 8.52 18.34
C GLY A 309 -6.63 9.34 19.59
N THR A 310 -5.76 10.35 19.44
CA THR A 310 -5.43 11.28 20.50
C THR A 310 -6.46 12.41 20.58
N VAL A 311 -6.70 12.92 21.78
CA VAL A 311 -7.55 14.11 21.99
C VAL A 311 -7.00 15.32 21.22
N ALA A 312 -5.66 15.45 21.16
CA ALA A 312 -4.98 16.53 20.44
C ALA A 312 -5.24 16.48 18.93
N ALA A 313 -5.20 15.30 18.31
CA ALA A 313 -5.49 15.15 16.89
C ALA A 313 -6.97 15.48 16.57
N VAL A 314 -7.90 14.99 17.40
CA VAL A 314 -9.33 15.30 17.25
C VAL A 314 -9.58 16.79 17.43
N ALA A 315 -9.02 17.43 18.46
CA ALA A 315 -9.15 18.86 18.69
C ALA A 315 -8.51 19.67 17.54
N GLY A 316 -7.36 19.23 17.05
CA GLY A 316 -6.67 19.83 15.90
C GLY A 316 -7.54 19.86 14.66
N LEU A 317 -8.20 18.76 14.32
CA LEU A 317 -9.12 18.72 13.18
C LEU A 317 -10.40 19.53 13.44
N GLN A 318 -11.07 19.32 14.58
CA GLN A 318 -12.37 19.93 14.88
C GLN A 318 -12.34 21.45 15.07
N LYS A 319 -11.22 22.01 15.52
CA LYS A 319 -11.07 23.44 15.79
C LYS A 319 -10.31 24.20 14.69
N SER A 320 -9.84 23.47 13.67
CA SER A 320 -9.16 24.08 12.52
C SER A 320 -10.10 25.00 11.73
N ASP A 321 -9.53 25.99 11.05
CA ASP A 321 -10.19 26.79 10.01
C ASP A 321 -9.73 26.39 8.60
N LEU A 322 -8.66 25.57 8.51
CA LEU A 322 -8.18 25.02 7.27
C LEU A 322 -7.63 23.59 7.49
N ILE A 323 -8.16 22.63 6.76
CA ILE A 323 -7.62 21.26 6.66
C ILE A 323 -6.88 21.12 5.34
N ILE A 324 -5.59 20.78 5.41
CA ILE A 324 -4.77 20.48 4.25
C ILE A 324 -4.65 18.95 4.20
N SER A 325 -5.53 18.32 3.42
CA SER A 325 -5.59 16.87 3.26
C SER A 325 -4.58 16.42 2.20
N LEU A 326 -3.66 15.55 2.59
CA LEU A 326 -2.58 15.02 1.75
C LEU A 326 -2.71 13.51 1.63
N GLY A 327 -3.37 13.03 0.57
CA GLY A 327 -3.59 11.62 0.30
C GLY A 327 -4.47 10.90 1.34
N ALA A 328 -5.51 11.58 1.84
CA ALA A 328 -6.47 11.05 2.81
C ALA A 328 -7.90 11.15 2.27
N ARG A 329 -8.71 10.09 2.47
CA ARG A 329 -10.06 9.93 1.88
C ARG A 329 -11.21 10.58 2.67
N PHE A 330 -10.99 11.17 3.82
CA PHE A 330 -12.04 11.56 4.77
C PHE A 330 -12.95 10.35 5.12
N ASP A 331 -12.31 9.29 5.60
CA ASP A 331 -12.94 8.06 6.02
C ASP A 331 -13.85 8.26 7.24
N ASP A 332 -14.94 7.50 7.33
CA ASP A 332 -15.94 7.61 8.40
C ASP A 332 -15.36 7.30 9.79
N ARG A 333 -14.29 6.49 9.88
CA ARG A 333 -13.56 6.21 11.14
C ARG A 333 -12.87 7.45 11.71
N VAL A 334 -12.57 8.43 10.84
CA VAL A 334 -11.98 9.71 11.24
C VAL A 334 -13.04 10.79 11.38
N THR A 335 -13.94 10.89 10.42
CA THR A 335 -14.91 11.99 10.36
C THR A 335 -16.08 11.79 11.31
N GLY A 336 -16.50 10.54 11.52
CA GLY A 336 -17.79 10.26 12.13
C GLY A 336 -18.90 10.91 11.30
N ALA A 337 -19.84 11.57 11.95
CA ALA A 337 -20.91 12.30 11.27
C ALA A 337 -20.35 13.52 10.53
N LEU A 338 -20.42 13.52 9.21
CA LEU A 338 -19.81 14.53 8.34
C LEU A 338 -20.30 15.96 8.63
N ASP A 339 -21.57 16.13 8.97
CA ASP A 339 -22.17 17.45 9.27
C ASP A 339 -21.55 18.12 10.50
N SER A 340 -21.00 17.33 11.41
CA SER A 340 -20.33 17.81 12.62
C SER A 340 -18.80 17.79 12.54
N PHE A 341 -18.22 17.24 11.48
CA PHE A 341 -16.78 17.18 11.29
C PHE A 341 -16.21 18.52 10.82
N ALA A 342 -15.45 19.18 11.68
CA ALA A 342 -14.76 20.46 11.39
C ALA A 342 -15.63 21.45 10.58
N PRO A 343 -16.82 21.84 11.06
CA PRO A 343 -17.80 22.57 10.25
C PRO A 343 -17.32 23.98 9.84
N GLY A 344 -16.34 24.54 10.55
CA GLY A 344 -15.75 25.86 10.25
C GLY A 344 -14.51 25.80 9.35
N ALA A 345 -14.05 24.63 8.93
CA ALA A 345 -12.81 24.48 8.17
C ALA A 345 -13.05 24.51 6.66
N LYS A 346 -12.26 25.31 5.95
CA LYS A 346 -12.00 25.14 4.53
C LYS A 346 -11.13 23.90 4.29
N VAL A 347 -11.18 23.35 3.09
CA VAL A 347 -10.46 22.12 2.74
C VAL A 347 -9.62 22.29 1.47
N ILE A 348 -8.33 22.10 1.60
CA ILE A 348 -7.45 21.78 0.47
C ILE A 348 -7.36 20.25 0.43
N HIS A 349 -7.69 19.62 -0.69
CA HIS A 349 -7.66 18.16 -0.83
C HIS A 349 -6.75 17.76 -1.98
N ALA A 350 -5.61 17.19 -1.63
CA ALA A 350 -4.64 16.63 -2.58
C ALA A 350 -4.77 15.11 -2.61
N ASP A 351 -5.09 14.56 -3.77
CA ASP A 351 -5.14 13.13 -4.01
C ASP A 351 -4.75 12.81 -5.46
N ILE A 352 -4.17 11.63 -5.68
CA ILE A 352 -3.83 11.14 -7.01
C ILE A 352 -5.08 10.64 -7.77
N ASP A 353 -6.13 10.27 -7.03
CA ASP A 353 -7.40 9.81 -7.57
C ASP A 353 -8.42 10.95 -7.58
N PRO A 354 -8.76 11.49 -8.77
CA PRO A 354 -9.74 12.57 -8.86
C PRO A 354 -11.13 12.19 -8.33
N ALA A 355 -11.45 10.89 -8.26
CA ALA A 355 -12.73 10.41 -7.74
C ALA A 355 -12.83 10.50 -6.19
N GLU A 356 -11.72 10.58 -5.48
CA GLU A 356 -11.73 10.77 -4.03
C GLU A 356 -11.90 12.24 -3.63
N ILE A 357 -11.53 13.17 -4.53
CA ILE A 357 -11.61 14.62 -4.23
C ILE A 357 -13.06 15.07 -4.15
N GLY A 358 -13.45 15.59 -2.99
CA GLY A 358 -14.82 16.08 -2.78
C GLY A 358 -15.88 15.00 -2.58
N LYS A 359 -15.50 13.71 -2.53
CA LYS A 359 -16.43 12.60 -2.40
C LYS A 359 -17.22 12.62 -1.08
N ASN A 360 -16.53 12.78 0.03
CA ASN A 360 -17.12 12.75 1.37
C ASN A 360 -17.24 14.15 2.00
N ARG A 361 -16.35 15.07 1.69
CA ARG A 361 -16.27 16.41 2.23
C ARG A 361 -16.14 17.42 1.10
N ALA A 362 -16.93 18.51 1.15
CA ALA A 362 -16.78 19.62 0.21
C ALA A 362 -15.35 20.19 0.26
N VAL A 363 -14.81 20.57 -0.89
CA VAL A 363 -13.43 20.98 -1.08
C VAL A 363 -13.37 22.38 -1.67
N ASP A 364 -12.58 23.25 -1.06
CA ASP A 364 -12.34 24.62 -1.54
C ASP A 364 -11.26 24.66 -2.61
N VAL A 365 -10.17 23.87 -2.42
CA VAL A 365 -9.09 23.74 -3.41
C VAL A 365 -8.80 22.27 -3.69
N PRO A 366 -9.30 21.74 -4.82
CA PRO A 366 -8.98 20.40 -5.28
C PRO A 366 -7.60 20.36 -5.95
N ILE A 367 -6.74 19.40 -5.60
CA ILE A 367 -5.42 19.20 -6.21
C ILE A 367 -5.29 17.75 -6.63
N VAL A 368 -5.39 17.47 -7.94
CA VAL A 368 -5.10 16.14 -8.48
C VAL A 368 -3.59 16.03 -8.71
N GLY A 369 -2.95 15.06 -8.07
CA GLY A 369 -1.52 14.82 -8.22
C GLY A 369 -0.96 13.84 -7.20
N ASP A 370 0.25 13.38 -7.46
CA ASP A 370 1.03 12.59 -6.49
C ASP A 370 1.37 13.44 -5.28
N CYS A 371 1.22 12.90 -4.06
CA CYS A 371 1.45 13.67 -2.83
C CYS A 371 2.87 14.25 -2.74
N ARG A 372 3.88 13.55 -3.24
CA ARG A 372 5.26 14.03 -3.21
C ARG A 372 5.42 15.27 -4.08
N GLU A 373 4.89 15.24 -5.31
CA GLU A 373 4.93 16.37 -6.25
C GLU A 373 4.13 17.56 -5.70
N VAL A 374 2.92 17.29 -5.16
CA VAL A 374 2.07 18.33 -4.56
C VAL A 374 2.76 19.00 -3.38
N ILE A 375 3.34 18.23 -2.46
CA ILE A 375 4.00 18.76 -1.27
C ILE A 375 5.26 19.55 -1.67
N ALA A 376 6.04 19.04 -2.62
CA ALA A 376 7.23 19.73 -3.12
C ALA A 376 6.89 21.10 -3.74
N ASP A 377 5.82 21.16 -4.55
CA ASP A 377 5.37 22.42 -5.17
C ASP A 377 4.81 23.39 -4.11
N LEU A 378 4.11 22.91 -3.08
CA LEU A 378 3.65 23.73 -1.95
C LEU A 378 4.84 24.30 -1.15
N VAL A 379 5.85 23.49 -0.88
CA VAL A 379 7.08 23.92 -0.20
C VAL A 379 7.76 25.03 -1.00
N ALA A 380 7.94 24.84 -2.31
CA ALA A 380 8.55 25.84 -3.18
C ALA A 380 7.75 27.16 -3.19
N ALA A 381 6.43 27.09 -3.30
CA ALA A 381 5.57 28.25 -3.33
C ALA A 381 5.58 29.01 -1.99
N LEU A 382 5.49 28.30 -0.85
CA LEU A 382 5.51 28.90 0.48
C LEU A 382 6.88 29.50 0.82
N THR A 383 7.97 28.87 0.38
CA THR A 383 9.32 29.45 0.53
C THR A 383 9.44 30.79 -0.21
N ALA A 384 8.94 30.86 -1.45
CA ALA A 384 8.97 32.10 -2.23
C ALA A 384 8.14 33.22 -1.59
N GLU A 385 7.00 32.88 -0.95
CA GLU A 385 6.20 33.84 -0.20
C GLU A 385 6.93 34.35 1.07
N GLN A 386 7.60 33.44 1.80
CA GLN A 386 8.39 33.80 2.99
C GLN A 386 9.56 34.73 2.64
N GLU A 387 10.23 34.53 1.51
CA GLU A 387 11.28 35.42 1.02
C GLU A 387 10.77 36.84 0.72
N GLN A 388 9.48 36.98 0.43
CA GLN A 388 8.80 38.27 0.24
C GLN A 388 8.24 38.86 1.56
N GLY A 389 8.43 38.16 2.68
CA GLY A 389 7.91 38.56 3.99
C GLY A 389 6.49 38.12 4.29
N ASN A 390 5.87 37.33 3.40
CA ASN A 390 4.51 36.82 3.61
C ASN A 390 4.57 35.50 4.40
N THR A 391 4.18 35.54 5.66
CA THR A 391 4.14 34.37 6.56
C THR A 391 2.78 34.22 7.22
N GLY A 392 2.34 32.99 7.46
CA GLY A 392 1.17 32.73 8.27
C GLY A 392 1.47 32.96 9.76
N ASP A 393 0.48 33.42 10.51
CA ASP A 393 0.56 33.55 11.97
C ASP A 393 -0.25 32.44 12.66
N TYR A 394 0.45 31.43 13.16
CA TYR A 394 -0.14 30.25 13.79
C TYR A 394 0.26 30.10 15.27
N GLU A 395 0.96 31.07 15.86
CA GLU A 395 1.52 30.93 17.22
C GLU A 395 0.47 30.57 18.26
N GLY A 396 -0.66 31.30 18.26
CA GLY A 396 -1.76 31.05 19.19
C GLY A 396 -2.39 29.68 18.99
N TRP A 397 -2.47 29.22 17.75
CA TRP A 397 -2.99 27.90 17.40
C TRP A 397 -2.06 26.77 17.84
N VAL A 398 -0.77 26.88 17.57
CA VAL A 398 0.25 25.92 18.00
C VAL A 398 0.28 25.80 19.52
N LYS A 399 0.23 26.92 20.24
CA LYS A 399 0.13 26.92 21.71
C LYS A 399 -1.13 26.20 22.22
N PHE A 400 -2.29 26.44 21.57
CA PHE A 400 -3.53 25.77 21.93
C PHE A 400 -3.43 24.24 21.79
N VAL A 401 -3.02 23.71 20.62
CA VAL A 401 -2.95 22.26 20.39
C VAL A 401 -1.86 21.60 21.23
N ALA A 402 -0.74 22.29 21.50
CA ALA A 402 0.29 21.82 22.41
C ALA A 402 -0.24 21.72 23.85
N GLY A 403 -1.04 22.69 24.29
CA GLY A 403 -1.72 22.66 25.59
C GLY A 403 -2.69 21.47 25.69
N VAL A 404 -3.45 21.17 24.66
CA VAL A 404 -4.33 19.99 24.61
C VAL A 404 -3.51 18.70 24.70
N LYS A 405 -2.39 18.59 23.96
CA LYS A 405 -1.51 17.42 23.97
C LYS A 405 -0.92 17.18 25.37
N MET A 406 -0.51 18.23 26.07
CA MET A 406 -0.01 18.12 27.44
C MET A 406 -1.11 17.75 28.45
N ARG A 407 -2.33 18.27 28.29
CA ARG A 407 -3.44 18.00 29.20
C ARG A 407 -4.01 16.59 29.06
N TYR A 408 -3.95 16.03 27.86
CA TYR A 408 -4.48 14.72 27.53
C TYR A 408 -3.41 13.84 26.85
N PRO A 409 -2.36 13.47 27.60
CA PRO A 409 -1.34 12.56 27.09
C PRO A 409 -1.93 11.18 26.81
N LEU A 410 -1.31 10.42 25.92
CA LEU A 410 -1.61 8.98 25.82
C LEU A 410 -1.20 8.30 27.12
N GLY A 411 -2.11 7.48 27.64
CA GLY A 411 -1.91 6.75 28.88
C GLY A 411 -2.99 5.69 29.06
N TYR A 412 -2.90 4.98 30.16
CA TYR A 412 -3.89 3.98 30.57
C TYR A 412 -3.93 3.88 32.10
N ASP A 413 -5.08 3.48 32.60
CA ASP A 413 -5.26 3.22 34.03
C ASP A 413 -4.86 1.76 34.35
N THR A 414 -4.24 1.56 35.49
CA THR A 414 -3.95 0.22 36.02
C THR A 414 -5.27 -0.40 36.50
N PRO A 415 -5.68 -1.58 36.00
CA PRO A 415 -6.89 -2.23 36.45
C PRO A 415 -6.85 -2.53 37.97
N PRO A 416 -7.92 -2.22 38.72
CA PRO A 416 -7.93 -2.36 40.19
C PRO A 416 -7.90 -3.82 40.68
N ASP A 417 -8.27 -4.76 39.80
CA ASP A 417 -8.31 -6.21 40.08
C ASP A 417 -6.95 -6.90 39.87
N GLY A 418 -5.89 -6.15 39.52
CA GLY A 418 -4.55 -6.69 39.27
C GLY A 418 -4.39 -7.37 37.90
N THR A 419 -5.38 -7.29 37.01
CA THR A 419 -5.23 -7.73 35.62
C THR A 419 -4.32 -6.77 34.85
N LEU A 420 -3.78 -7.23 33.71
CA LEU A 420 -2.91 -6.42 32.86
C LEU A 420 -3.73 -5.64 31.82
N ALA A 421 -3.55 -4.34 31.78
CA ALA A 421 -4.08 -3.54 30.67
C ALA A 421 -3.36 -3.91 29.36
N PRO A 422 -4.05 -4.08 28.22
CA PRO A 422 -3.38 -4.34 26.93
C PRO A 422 -2.31 -3.30 26.58
N GLN A 423 -2.55 -2.04 26.90
CA GLN A 423 -1.63 -0.94 26.68
C GLN A 423 -0.31 -1.13 27.48
N TYR A 424 -0.40 -1.61 28.74
CA TYR A 424 0.77 -1.96 29.54
C TYR A 424 1.61 -3.05 28.88
N VAL A 425 0.95 -4.10 28.38
CA VAL A 425 1.65 -5.20 27.69
C VAL A 425 2.40 -4.70 26.47
N LEU A 426 1.76 -3.86 25.64
CA LEU A 426 2.37 -3.29 24.43
C LEU A 426 3.55 -2.35 24.78
N GLU A 427 3.41 -1.51 25.80
CA GLU A 427 4.47 -0.62 26.26
C GLU A 427 5.67 -1.41 26.77
N ARG A 428 5.43 -2.42 27.62
CA ARG A 428 6.49 -3.29 28.15
C ARG A 428 7.18 -4.10 27.06
N LEU A 429 6.40 -4.62 26.10
CA LEU A 429 6.93 -5.34 24.96
C LEU A 429 7.85 -4.43 24.12
N SER A 430 7.42 -3.20 23.87
CA SER A 430 8.22 -2.20 23.13
C SER A 430 9.57 -1.90 23.84
N HIS A 431 9.54 -1.71 25.15
CA HIS A 431 10.77 -1.48 25.93
C HIS A 431 11.72 -2.69 25.93
N ILE A 432 11.18 -3.91 26.00
CA ILE A 432 11.99 -5.14 26.08
C ILE A 432 12.62 -5.48 24.72
N SER A 433 11.86 -5.34 23.63
CA SER A 433 12.30 -5.74 22.30
C SER A 433 13.08 -4.66 21.55
N GLY A 434 12.97 -3.41 21.98
CA GLY A 434 13.75 -2.28 21.43
C GLY A 434 13.26 -1.75 20.10
N PRO A 435 13.92 -0.70 19.56
CA PRO A 435 13.42 0.07 18.41
C PRO A 435 13.49 -0.65 17.06
N GLU A 436 14.26 -1.73 16.96
CA GLU A 436 14.40 -2.51 15.72
C GLU A 436 13.30 -3.57 15.53
N SER A 437 12.39 -3.69 16.50
CA SER A 437 11.35 -4.72 16.49
C SER A 437 10.17 -4.32 15.61
N ILE A 438 9.67 -5.31 14.86
CA ILE A 438 8.47 -5.19 14.03
C ILE A 438 7.34 -5.94 14.72
N TYR A 439 6.24 -5.25 15.00
CA TYR A 439 5.04 -5.83 15.59
C TYR A 439 4.01 -6.07 14.50
N VAL A 440 3.46 -7.28 14.47
CA VAL A 440 2.35 -7.65 13.61
C VAL A 440 1.20 -8.05 14.52
N ALA A 441 0.07 -7.35 14.37
CA ALA A 441 -1.13 -7.60 15.16
C ALA A 441 -2.36 -7.75 14.25
N GLY A 442 -3.32 -8.54 14.69
CA GLY A 442 -4.61 -8.71 14.04
C GLY A 442 -5.73 -8.00 14.79
#